data_6a0433682a9f263d81b7e4e8c5c870f9
#
_entry.id   6a0433682a9f263d81b7e4e8c5c870f9
#
_cell.length_a   1.000
_cell.length_b   1.000
_cell.length_c   1.000
_cell.angle_alpha   90.00
_cell.angle_beta   90.00
_cell.angle_gamma   90.00
#
_symmetry.space_group_name_H-M   'P 1'
#
loop_
_entity.id
_entity.type
_entity.pdbx_description
1 polymer ?
#
loop_
_entity_poly.entity_id
_entity_poly.type
_entity_poly.pdbx_seq_one_letter_code
_entity_poly.pdbx_strand_id
1 'polypeptide(L)'
;MNSSTSLASAHHTGLRSKVITVIWSLRIVACVYTAWVFWLIVRPLRRTPAFLERLGNYWQRDMSAAQDWQVWSVVTLDLALWSLLPLAIVCWWLASRHLLRDLSMGTQSSTWLRRGAWAGLICTVLSILTRPFVSYLYTLHLPAESRLWLWNINPSDLLGLLICGVLLMLSYLMAWMSEIAEENKAFV
;
A
#
# COMPACT_ATOMS: atom_id res chain seq x y z
N MET A 1 6.31 20.30 47.16
CA MET A 1 6.31 19.01 46.43
C MET A 1 5.48 18.99 45.13
N ASN A 2 5.18 20.13 44.47
CA ASN A 2 4.25 20.19 43.32
C ASN A 2 4.89 20.52 41.96
N SER A 3 6.22 20.68 41.86
CA SER A 3 6.86 21.07 40.59
C SER A 3 7.16 19.89 39.62
N SER A 4 7.37 18.71 40.19
CA SER A 4 7.69 17.51 39.37
C SER A 4 6.48 16.94 38.59
N THR A 5 5.27 17.05 39.15
CA THR A 5 4.03 16.59 38.48
C THR A 5 3.61 17.49 37.32
N SER A 6 3.91 18.81 37.40
CA SER A 6 3.57 19.75 36.32
C SER A 6 4.48 19.59 35.07
N LEU A 7 5.75 19.30 35.29
CA LEU A 7 6.70 19.06 34.17
C LEU A 7 6.42 17.74 33.43
N ALA A 8 6.04 16.70 34.18
CA ALA A 8 5.65 15.41 33.57
C ALA A 8 4.38 15.55 32.71
N SER A 9 3.38 16.29 33.17
CA SER A 9 2.14 16.51 32.39
C SER A 9 2.36 17.34 31.14
N ALA A 10 3.23 18.36 31.19
CA ALA A 10 3.57 19.18 30.02
C ALA A 10 4.36 18.39 28.97
N HIS A 11 5.23 17.48 29.38
CA HIS A 11 5.99 16.62 28.46
C HIS A 11 5.08 15.61 27.74
N HIS A 12 4.10 15.01 28.43
CA HIS A 12 3.13 14.08 27.85
C HIS A 12 2.18 14.75 26.84
N THR A 13 1.76 15.99 27.09
CA THR A 13 0.91 16.74 26.14
C THR A 13 1.67 17.11 24.86
N GLY A 14 2.95 17.48 24.97
CA GLY A 14 3.79 17.78 23.81
C GLY A 14 4.07 16.57 22.91
N LEU A 15 4.30 15.39 23.49
CA LEU A 15 4.52 14.15 22.74
C LEU A 15 3.25 13.71 22.01
N ARG A 16 2.11 13.79 22.67
CA ARG A 16 0.79 13.46 22.09
C ARG A 16 0.46 14.32 20.87
N SER A 17 0.71 15.63 20.96
CA SER A 17 0.50 16.56 19.83
C SER A 17 1.38 16.20 18.63
N LYS A 18 2.65 15.87 18.82
CA LYS A 18 3.56 15.45 17.75
C LYS A 18 3.08 14.16 17.07
N VAL A 19 2.65 13.17 17.85
CA VAL A 19 2.13 11.90 17.30
C VAL A 19 0.87 12.14 16.47
N ILE A 20 -0.05 12.96 16.92
CA ILE A 20 -1.26 13.33 16.19
C ILE A 20 -0.89 14.00 14.86
N THR A 21 0.04 14.95 14.87
CA THR A 21 0.48 15.65 13.65
C THR A 21 1.10 14.68 12.65
N VAL A 22 1.98 13.77 13.08
CA VAL A 22 2.58 12.76 12.20
C VAL A 22 1.52 11.85 11.59
N ILE A 23 0.56 11.36 12.37
CA ILE A 23 -0.53 10.52 11.86
C ILE A 23 -1.36 11.26 10.81
N TRP A 24 -1.72 12.52 11.03
CA TRP A 24 -2.47 13.30 10.06
C TRP A 24 -1.67 13.59 8.79
N SER A 25 -0.39 13.92 8.91
CA SER A 25 0.49 14.12 7.76
C SER A 25 0.58 12.85 6.90
N LEU A 26 0.77 11.69 7.52
CA LEU A 26 0.81 10.40 6.82
C LEU A 26 -0.52 10.07 6.13
N ARG A 27 -1.66 10.41 6.73
CA ARG A 27 -2.98 10.22 6.13
C ARG A 27 -3.14 11.06 4.85
N ILE A 28 -2.72 12.31 4.89
CA ILE A 28 -2.77 13.21 3.73
C ILE A 28 -1.87 12.65 2.62
N VAL A 29 -0.64 12.28 2.94
CA VAL A 29 0.30 11.69 1.97
C VAL A 29 -0.28 10.42 1.36
N ALA A 30 -0.88 9.53 2.15
CA ALA A 30 -1.50 8.31 1.66
C ALA A 30 -2.67 8.60 0.71
N CYS A 31 -3.53 9.56 1.00
CA CYS A 31 -4.62 9.97 0.12
C CYS A 31 -4.10 10.56 -1.20
N VAL A 32 -3.11 11.46 -1.13
CA VAL A 32 -2.49 12.05 -2.32
C VAL A 32 -1.83 10.98 -3.18
N TYR A 33 -1.09 10.05 -2.57
CA TYR A 33 -0.46 8.93 -3.27
C TYR A 33 -1.49 8.04 -3.97
N THR A 34 -2.59 7.70 -3.29
CA THR A 34 -3.67 6.88 -3.85
C THR A 34 -4.32 7.56 -5.06
N ALA A 35 -4.61 8.86 -4.96
CA ALA A 35 -5.16 9.64 -6.06
C ALA A 35 -4.18 9.75 -7.24
N TRP A 36 -2.89 9.92 -6.95
CA TRP A 36 -1.82 9.95 -7.95
C TRP A 36 -1.71 8.63 -8.72
N VAL A 37 -1.68 7.50 -8.01
CA VAL A 37 -1.62 6.16 -8.64
C VAL A 37 -2.87 5.90 -9.48
N PHE A 38 -4.06 6.24 -8.97
CA PHE A 38 -5.30 6.15 -9.75
C PHE A 38 -5.22 6.94 -11.06
N TRP A 39 -4.74 8.18 -10.99
CA TRP A 39 -4.58 9.01 -12.19
C TRP A 39 -3.59 8.40 -13.19
N LEU A 40 -2.49 7.81 -12.72
CA LEU A 40 -1.52 7.12 -13.57
C LEU A 40 -2.14 5.92 -14.29
N ILE A 41 -2.99 5.13 -13.61
CA ILE A 41 -3.68 3.97 -14.18
C ILE A 41 -4.69 4.38 -15.24
N VAL A 42 -5.44 5.46 -15.01
CA VAL A 42 -6.50 5.92 -15.93
C VAL A 42 -5.94 6.76 -17.09
N ARG A 43 -4.75 7.32 -16.94
CA ARG A 43 -4.13 8.17 -17.98
C ARG A 43 -4.02 7.52 -19.36
N PRO A 44 -3.69 6.22 -19.52
CA PRO A 44 -3.64 5.54 -20.83
C PRO A 44 -4.94 5.64 -21.60
N LEU A 45 -6.10 5.59 -20.93
CA LEU A 45 -7.42 5.66 -21.58
C LEU A 45 -7.70 7.01 -22.26
N ARG A 46 -7.08 8.09 -21.77
CA ARG A 46 -7.30 9.44 -22.32
C ARG A 46 -6.45 9.74 -23.54
N ARG A 47 -5.33 9.06 -23.71
CA ARG A 47 -4.34 9.29 -24.79
C ARG A 47 -3.75 7.97 -25.27
N THR A 48 -4.63 7.04 -25.64
CA THR A 48 -4.25 5.68 -26.07
C THR A 48 -3.14 5.67 -27.14
N PRO A 49 -3.21 6.46 -28.26
CA PRO A 49 -2.18 6.42 -29.27
C PRO A 49 -0.81 6.84 -28.76
N ALA A 50 -0.72 7.95 -28.03
CA ALA A 50 0.55 8.43 -27.47
C ALA A 50 1.11 7.53 -26.37
N PHE A 51 0.26 6.80 -25.68
CA PHE A 51 0.67 5.78 -24.71
C PHE A 51 1.25 4.56 -25.39
N LEU A 52 0.58 4.05 -26.41
CA LEU A 52 1.03 2.89 -27.19
C LEU A 52 2.35 3.18 -27.92
N GLU A 53 2.52 4.36 -28.46
CA GLU A 53 3.80 4.80 -29.07
C GLU A 53 4.95 4.78 -28.06
N ARG A 54 4.74 5.31 -26.83
CA ARG A 54 5.75 5.27 -25.76
C ARG A 54 6.07 3.84 -25.32
N LEU A 55 5.05 3.00 -25.20
CA LEU A 55 5.20 1.61 -24.84
C LEU A 55 5.96 0.84 -25.92
N GLY A 56 5.66 1.11 -27.20
CA GLY A 56 6.36 0.58 -28.35
C GLY A 56 7.84 0.94 -28.36
N ASN A 57 8.15 2.20 -28.11
CA ASN A 57 9.53 2.69 -28.01
C ASN A 57 10.27 2.04 -26.82
N TYR A 58 9.60 1.84 -25.67
CA TYR A 58 10.20 1.20 -24.50
C TYR A 58 10.49 -0.29 -24.73
N TRP A 59 9.59 -1.01 -25.40
CA TRP A 59 9.76 -2.43 -25.67
C TRP A 59 10.40 -2.73 -27.02
N GLN A 60 10.70 -1.67 -27.82
CA GLN A 60 11.22 -1.78 -29.19
C GLN A 60 10.33 -2.71 -30.06
N ARG A 61 9.02 -2.51 -29.96
CA ARG A 61 8.00 -3.27 -30.69
C ARG A 61 6.95 -2.32 -31.27
N ASP A 62 6.42 -2.70 -32.43
CA ASP A 62 5.32 -1.94 -33.03
C ASP A 62 4.00 -2.21 -32.27
N MET A 63 3.50 -1.18 -31.61
CA MET A 63 2.24 -1.21 -30.86
C MET A 63 1.11 -0.49 -31.60
N SER A 64 1.30 -0.07 -32.84
CA SER A 64 0.31 0.68 -33.61
C SER A 64 -0.94 -0.15 -33.93
N ALA A 65 -0.82 -1.47 -34.02
CA ALA A 65 -1.90 -2.41 -34.29
C ALA A 65 -2.59 -2.93 -33.01
N ALA A 66 -2.18 -2.46 -31.83
CA ALA A 66 -2.83 -2.85 -30.56
C ALA A 66 -4.26 -2.34 -30.52
N GLN A 67 -5.20 -3.24 -30.17
CA GLN A 67 -6.62 -2.94 -30.13
C GLN A 67 -7.01 -2.29 -28.78
N ASP A 68 -8.02 -1.43 -28.80
CA ASP A 68 -8.48 -0.71 -27.60
C ASP A 68 -8.87 -1.67 -26.45
N TRP A 69 -9.45 -2.82 -26.76
CA TRP A 69 -9.83 -3.80 -25.74
C TRP A 69 -8.61 -4.33 -24.94
N GLN A 70 -7.43 -4.41 -25.54
CA GLN A 70 -6.21 -4.83 -24.85
C GLN A 70 -5.83 -3.80 -23.79
N VAL A 71 -5.91 -2.51 -24.13
CA VAL A 71 -5.67 -1.41 -23.18
C VAL A 71 -6.70 -1.41 -22.05
N TRP A 72 -8.00 -1.58 -22.41
CA TRP A 72 -9.08 -1.65 -21.44
C TRP A 72 -8.92 -2.84 -20.48
N SER A 73 -8.54 -4.01 -20.98
CA SER A 73 -8.32 -5.21 -20.16
C SER A 73 -7.22 -5.00 -19.15
N VAL A 74 -6.08 -4.39 -19.56
CA VAL A 74 -4.97 -4.11 -18.64
C VAL A 74 -5.36 -3.06 -17.62
N VAL A 75 -6.00 -1.97 -18.03
CA VAL A 75 -6.44 -0.92 -17.09
C VAL A 75 -7.44 -1.48 -16.08
N THR A 76 -8.35 -2.36 -16.50
CA THR A 76 -9.30 -3.02 -15.59
C THR A 76 -8.57 -3.90 -14.57
N LEU A 77 -7.56 -4.65 -14.99
CA LEU A 77 -6.74 -5.47 -14.13
C LEU A 77 -5.97 -4.59 -13.11
N ASP A 78 -5.34 -3.53 -13.59
CA ASP A 78 -4.61 -2.59 -12.75
C ASP A 78 -5.54 -1.87 -11.74
N LEU A 79 -6.77 -1.51 -12.14
CA LEU A 79 -7.77 -0.94 -11.23
C LEU A 79 -8.24 -1.94 -10.18
N ALA A 80 -8.40 -3.21 -10.55
CA ALA A 80 -8.75 -4.27 -9.59
C ALA A 80 -7.64 -4.43 -8.54
N LEU A 81 -6.37 -4.46 -8.95
CA LEU A 81 -5.23 -4.49 -8.03
C LEU A 81 -5.13 -3.22 -7.20
N TRP A 82 -5.33 -2.05 -7.84
CA TRP A 82 -5.31 -0.77 -7.14
C TRP A 82 -6.36 -0.69 -6.02
N SER A 83 -7.51 -1.36 -6.17
CA SER A 83 -8.56 -1.36 -5.13
C SER A 83 -8.10 -1.92 -3.79
N LEU A 84 -7.06 -2.75 -3.75
CA LEU A 84 -6.43 -3.26 -2.52
C LEU A 84 -5.65 -2.17 -1.76
N LEU A 85 -5.13 -1.16 -2.46
CA LEU A 85 -4.38 -0.08 -1.85
C LEU A 85 -5.25 0.80 -0.92
N PRO A 86 -6.40 1.35 -1.35
CA PRO A 86 -7.30 2.07 -0.45
C PRO A 86 -7.81 1.18 0.69
N LEU A 87 -8.02 -0.12 0.47
CA LEU A 87 -8.37 -1.05 1.53
C LEU A 87 -7.28 -1.11 2.62
N ALA A 88 -6.02 -1.24 2.23
CA ALA A 88 -4.89 -1.23 3.16
C ALA A 88 -4.80 0.10 3.92
N ILE A 89 -5.04 1.23 3.25
CA ILE A 89 -5.05 2.58 3.86
C ILE A 89 -6.20 2.71 4.87
N VAL A 90 -7.39 2.21 4.56
CA VAL A 90 -8.52 2.20 5.50
C VAL A 90 -8.20 1.36 6.75
N CYS A 91 -7.62 0.17 6.57
CA CYS A 91 -7.18 -0.65 7.70
C CYS A 91 -6.16 0.08 8.59
N TRP A 92 -5.17 0.72 7.98
CA TRP A 92 -4.20 1.54 8.71
C TRP A 92 -4.84 2.77 9.39
N TRP A 93 -5.82 3.41 8.75
CA TRP A 93 -6.59 4.50 9.35
C TRP A 93 -7.36 4.05 10.60
N LEU A 94 -8.02 2.90 10.53
CA LEU A 94 -8.71 2.31 11.67
C LEU A 94 -7.74 1.94 12.80
N ALA A 95 -6.60 1.31 12.47
CA ALA A 95 -5.55 1.00 13.44
C ALA A 95 -5.07 2.26 14.18
N SER A 96 -4.73 3.31 13.41
CA SER A 96 -4.26 4.58 13.97
C SER A 96 -5.32 5.32 14.80
N ARG A 97 -6.62 5.17 14.45
CA ARG A 97 -7.72 5.76 15.23
C ARG A 97 -7.87 5.06 16.59
N HIS A 98 -7.79 3.74 16.63
CA HIS A 98 -7.84 2.99 17.89
C HIS A 98 -6.63 3.31 18.77
N LEU A 99 -5.43 3.39 18.21
CA LEU A 99 -4.23 3.77 18.93
C LEU A 99 -4.35 5.17 19.61
N LEU A 100 -4.95 6.14 18.89
CA LEU A 100 -5.14 7.49 19.43
C LEU A 100 -6.24 7.57 20.51
N ARG A 101 -7.26 6.71 20.45
CA ARG A 101 -8.37 6.73 21.41
C ARG A 101 -7.95 6.17 22.77
N ASP A 102 -7.34 5.01 22.75
CA ASP A 102 -7.14 4.25 23.98
C ASP A 102 -5.78 4.50 24.62
N LEU A 103 -4.82 5.18 23.92
CA LEU A 103 -3.42 5.37 24.33
C LEU A 103 -2.76 4.07 24.85
N SER A 104 -3.46 2.95 24.70
CA SER A 104 -3.03 1.60 25.02
C SER A 104 -2.78 0.86 23.71
N MET A 105 -1.74 0.05 23.68
CA MET A 105 -1.47 -0.86 22.56
C MET A 105 -2.50 -2.00 22.62
N GLY A 106 -3.78 -1.68 22.33
CA GLY A 106 -4.88 -2.65 22.42
C GLY A 106 -4.84 -3.67 21.28
N THR A 107 -5.37 -4.86 21.55
CA THR A 107 -5.50 -5.98 20.58
C THR A 107 -6.22 -5.58 19.29
N GLN A 108 -7.11 -4.61 19.36
CA GLN A 108 -7.87 -4.12 18.20
C GLN A 108 -7.01 -3.32 17.21
N SER A 109 -6.08 -2.48 17.69
CA SER A 109 -5.15 -1.73 16.85
C SER A 109 -4.20 -2.67 16.09
N SER A 110 -3.64 -3.68 16.77
CA SER A 110 -2.76 -4.69 16.17
C SER A 110 -3.47 -5.51 15.09
N THR A 111 -4.75 -5.85 15.30
CA THR A 111 -5.55 -6.60 14.33
C THR A 111 -5.78 -5.81 13.03
N TRP A 112 -6.13 -4.54 13.12
CA TRP A 112 -6.29 -3.70 11.92
C TRP A 112 -4.99 -3.45 11.20
N LEU A 113 -3.89 -3.24 11.93
CA LEU A 113 -2.56 -3.09 11.35
C LEU A 113 -2.15 -4.35 10.58
N ARG A 114 -2.38 -5.54 11.15
CA ARG A 114 -2.11 -6.83 10.53
C ARG A 114 -2.92 -7.03 9.25
N ARG A 115 -4.22 -6.70 9.25
CA ARG A 115 -5.08 -6.78 8.05
C ARG A 115 -4.57 -5.85 6.94
N GLY A 116 -4.19 -4.63 7.28
CA GLY A 116 -3.62 -3.68 6.32
C GLY A 116 -2.29 -4.16 5.74
N ALA A 117 -1.42 -4.71 6.57
CA ALA A 117 -0.13 -5.26 6.13
C ALA A 117 -0.31 -6.48 5.20
N TRP A 118 -1.24 -7.39 5.50
CA TRP A 118 -1.61 -8.49 4.60
C TRP A 118 -2.18 -8.00 3.28
N ALA A 119 -3.08 -7.02 3.29
CA ALA A 119 -3.64 -6.45 2.06
C ALA A 119 -2.53 -5.83 1.19
N GLY A 120 -1.59 -5.10 1.78
CA GLY A 120 -0.43 -4.54 1.09
C GLY A 120 0.49 -5.62 0.51
N LEU A 121 0.77 -6.68 1.27
CA LEU A 121 1.60 -7.80 0.83
C LEU A 121 0.97 -8.53 -0.35
N ILE A 122 -0.32 -8.86 -0.25
CA ILE A 122 -1.08 -9.50 -1.32
C ILE A 122 -1.08 -8.61 -2.58
N CYS A 123 -1.32 -7.31 -2.42
CA CYS A 123 -1.28 -6.35 -3.54
C CYS A 123 0.09 -6.37 -4.23
N THR A 124 1.19 -6.33 -3.49
CA THR A 124 2.54 -6.33 -4.05
C THR A 124 2.85 -7.65 -4.78
N VAL A 125 2.53 -8.79 -4.17
CA VAL A 125 2.74 -10.10 -4.79
C VAL A 125 1.90 -10.25 -6.07
N LEU A 126 0.63 -9.89 -6.03
CA LEU A 126 -0.25 -9.94 -7.22
C LEU A 126 0.25 -9.00 -8.31
N SER A 127 0.73 -7.80 -7.96
CA SER A 127 1.31 -6.86 -8.93
C SER A 127 2.53 -7.46 -9.65
N ILE A 128 3.39 -8.18 -8.95
CA ILE A 128 4.54 -8.86 -9.56
C ILE A 128 4.07 -9.98 -10.50
N LEU A 129 3.12 -10.80 -10.03
CA LEU A 129 2.60 -11.93 -10.79
C LEU A 129 1.81 -11.52 -12.04
N THR A 130 1.14 -10.38 -12.02
CA THR A 130 0.34 -9.90 -13.15
C THR A 130 1.17 -9.25 -14.27
N ARG A 131 2.40 -8.81 -14.02
CA ARG A 131 3.24 -8.16 -15.05
C ARG A 131 3.49 -8.97 -16.30
N PRO A 132 3.83 -10.27 -16.24
CA PRO A 132 3.97 -11.09 -17.45
C PRO A 132 2.65 -11.19 -18.21
N PHE A 133 1.52 -11.25 -17.53
CA PHE A 133 0.20 -11.26 -18.20
C PHE A 133 -0.09 -9.92 -18.89
N VAL A 134 0.26 -8.81 -18.25
CA VAL A 134 0.11 -7.47 -18.81
C VAL A 134 0.98 -7.30 -20.06
N SER A 135 2.24 -7.71 -20.02
CA SER A 135 3.12 -7.67 -21.21
C SER A 135 2.63 -8.56 -22.32
N TYR A 136 2.12 -9.74 -22.00
CA TYR A 136 1.52 -10.67 -22.96
C TYR A 136 0.24 -10.08 -23.59
N LEU A 137 -0.67 -9.52 -22.81
CA LEU A 137 -1.90 -8.91 -23.30
C LEU A 137 -1.62 -7.76 -24.27
N TYR A 138 -0.68 -6.89 -23.95
CA TYR A 138 -0.31 -5.79 -24.83
C TYR A 138 0.32 -6.28 -26.16
N THR A 139 1.01 -7.41 -26.17
CA THR A 139 1.69 -7.97 -27.34
C THR A 139 0.89 -9.05 -28.06
N LEU A 140 -0.36 -9.25 -27.71
CA LEU A 140 -1.20 -10.33 -28.25
C LEU A 140 -1.44 -10.20 -29.75
N HIS A 141 -1.45 -8.96 -30.28
CA HIS A 141 -1.60 -8.66 -31.69
C HIS A 141 -0.37 -9.02 -32.54
N LEU A 142 0.78 -9.25 -31.89
CA LEU A 142 2.03 -9.62 -32.59
C LEU A 142 2.06 -11.13 -32.89
N PRO A 143 2.87 -11.57 -33.88
CA PRO A 143 3.13 -12.98 -34.13
C PRO A 143 3.60 -13.71 -32.87
N ALA A 144 3.29 -14.99 -32.74
CA ALA A 144 3.55 -15.77 -31.52
C ALA A 144 5.01 -15.71 -31.05
N GLU A 145 5.96 -15.68 -31.99
CA GLU A 145 7.41 -15.62 -31.72
C GLU A 145 7.88 -14.26 -31.17
N SER A 146 7.11 -13.19 -31.37
CA SER A 146 7.44 -11.83 -30.96
C SER A 146 6.65 -11.34 -29.72
N ARG A 147 5.79 -12.20 -29.17
CA ARG A 147 5.05 -11.88 -27.94
C ARG A 147 5.98 -11.83 -26.74
N LEU A 148 5.76 -10.84 -25.88
CA LEU A 148 6.59 -10.61 -24.71
C LEU A 148 5.98 -11.24 -23.48
N TRP A 149 6.78 -12.04 -22.77
CA TRP A 149 6.44 -12.59 -21.47
C TRP A 149 7.50 -12.11 -20.48
N LEU A 150 7.33 -10.88 -19.98
CA LEU A 150 8.35 -10.20 -19.19
C LEU A 150 8.11 -10.40 -17.69
N TRP A 151 9.02 -11.14 -17.06
CA TRP A 151 9.16 -11.14 -15.61
C TRP A 151 10.08 -9.97 -15.22
N ASN A 152 9.51 -8.96 -14.60
CA ASN A 152 10.27 -7.81 -14.11
C ASN A 152 9.94 -7.56 -12.64
N ILE A 153 10.95 -7.68 -11.78
CA ILE A 153 10.88 -7.33 -10.37
C ILE A 153 11.59 -5.99 -10.21
N ASN A 154 10.85 -4.96 -9.84
CA ASN A 154 11.42 -3.65 -9.60
C ASN A 154 11.92 -3.52 -8.15
N PRO A 155 12.94 -2.70 -7.89
CA PRO A 155 13.38 -2.42 -6.51
C PRO A 155 12.25 -1.92 -5.59
N SER A 156 11.26 -1.21 -6.16
CA SER A 156 10.06 -0.75 -5.45
C SER A 156 9.19 -1.89 -4.92
N ASP A 157 9.20 -3.05 -5.58
CA ASP A 157 8.42 -4.21 -5.14
C ASP A 157 9.06 -4.83 -3.90
N LEU A 158 10.39 -4.97 -3.92
CA LEU A 158 11.16 -5.46 -2.77
C LEU A 158 10.99 -4.53 -1.57
N LEU A 159 11.01 -3.22 -1.80
CA LEU A 159 10.73 -2.23 -0.76
C LEU A 159 9.30 -2.38 -0.21
N GLY A 160 8.31 -2.57 -1.07
CA GLY A 160 6.93 -2.82 -0.70
C GLY A 160 6.78 -4.08 0.18
N LEU A 161 7.40 -5.19 -0.23
CA LEU A 161 7.44 -6.44 0.55
C LEU A 161 8.10 -6.24 1.91
N LEU A 162 9.24 -5.54 1.94
CA LEU A 162 9.96 -5.25 3.18
C LEU A 162 9.10 -4.41 4.14
N ILE A 163 8.49 -3.34 3.67
CA ILE A 163 7.62 -2.49 4.49
C ILE A 163 6.43 -3.29 5.04
N CYS A 164 5.76 -4.08 4.20
CA CYS A 164 4.67 -4.94 4.65
C CYS A 164 5.13 -5.98 5.67
N GLY A 165 6.30 -6.57 5.48
CA GLY A 165 6.92 -7.49 6.44
C GLY A 165 7.19 -6.85 7.80
N VAL A 166 7.77 -5.64 7.81
CA VAL A 166 8.00 -4.86 9.03
C VAL A 166 6.69 -4.52 9.74
N LEU A 167 5.66 -4.11 8.99
CA LEU A 167 4.33 -3.83 9.57
C LEU A 167 3.68 -5.08 10.17
N LEU A 168 3.83 -6.23 9.53
CA LEU A 168 3.38 -7.52 10.08
C LEU A 168 4.12 -7.84 11.39
N MET A 169 5.43 -7.74 11.40
CA MET A 169 6.24 -7.96 12.60
C MET A 169 5.80 -7.04 13.75
N LEU A 170 5.65 -5.74 13.47
CA LEU A 170 5.18 -4.77 14.47
C LEU A 170 3.78 -5.11 14.98
N SER A 171 2.87 -5.58 14.12
CA SER A 171 1.51 -5.95 14.54
C SER A 171 1.51 -7.16 15.49
N TYR A 172 2.40 -8.13 15.27
CA TYR A 172 2.55 -9.28 16.17
C TYR A 172 3.21 -8.88 17.50
N LEU A 173 4.24 -8.03 17.46
CA LEU A 173 4.86 -7.50 18.67
C LEU A 173 3.85 -6.71 19.54
N MET A 174 3.02 -5.87 18.92
CA MET A 174 1.96 -5.15 19.64
C MET A 174 0.95 -6.10 20.28
N ALA A 175 0.54 -7.17 19.59
CA ALA A 175 -0.36 -8.17 20.15
C ALA A 175 0.27 -8.87 21.36
N TRP A 176 1.52 -9.30 21.22
CA TRP A 176 2.25 -9.96 22.31
C TRP A 176 2.44 -9.04 23.52
N MET A 177 2.80 -7.78 23.31
CA MET A 177 2.93 -6.80 24.40
C MET A 177 1.59 -6.57 25.11
N SER A 178 0.46 -6.62 24.40
CA SER A 178 -0.87 -6.47 25.01
C SER A 178 -1.22 -7.67 25.89
N GLU A 179 -0.86 -8.89 25.49
CA GLU A 179 -1.06 -10.12 26.29
C GLU A 179 -0.27 -10.05 27.60
N ILE A 180 1.01 -9.69 27.53
CA ILE A 180 1.86 -9.53 28.74
C ILE A 180 1.28 -8.44 29.67
N ALA A 181 0.78 -7.35 29.11
CA ALA A 181 0.18 -6.27 29.91
C ALA A 181 -1.12 -6.71 30.60
N GLU A 182 -1.92 -7.57 29.97
CA GLU A 182 -3.14 -8.15 30.56
C GLU A 182 -2.80 -9.16 31.67
N GLU A 183 -1.82 -10.04 31.44
CA GLU A 183 -1.34 -10.98 32.46
C GLU A 183 -0.82 -10.25 33.70
N ASN A 184 -0.02 -9.18 33.53
CA ASN A 184 0.49 -8.41 34.65
C ASN A 184 -0.63 -7.71 35.46
N LYS A 185 -1.74 -7.34 34.84
CA LYS A 185 -2.90 -6.79 35.56
C LYS A 185 -3.66 -7.83 36.39
N ALA A 186 -3.59 -9.09 36.02
CA ALA A 186 -4.23 -10.18 36.76
C ALA A 186 -3.47 -10.56 38.05
N PHE A 187 -2.21 -10.12 38.21
CA PHE A 187 -1.37 -10.37 39.40
C PHE A 187 -1.42 -9.24 40.44
N VAL A 188 -2.10 -8.14 40.15
CA VAL A 188 -2.30 -6.99 41.07
C VAL A 188 -3.72 -6.93 41.53
#